data_35c1c82012fe1789cd60f7397810ae1d
#
_entry.id   35c1c82012fe1789cd60f7397810ae1d
#
_cell.length_a   1.000
_cell.length_b   1.000
_cell.length_c   1.000
_cell.angle_alpha   90.00
_cell.angle_beta   90.00
_cell.angle_gamma   90.00
#
_symmetry.space_group_name_H-M   'P 1'
#
loop_
_entity.id
_entity.type
_entity.pdbx_description
1 polymer ?
#
loop_
_entity_poly.entity_id
_entity_poly.type
_entity_poly.pdbx_seq_one_letter_code
_entity_poly.pdbx_strand_id
1 'polypeptide(L)'
;MNVVTIDHIRKLTNTKLDPINKSKFGQYMTSNVIAEFMASLFSDGNADVKLLDCGAGIGSLTVAATKKLKNISSVDPWEIDPIMQDQLEINMQTLQVPFSIYKQDFIFGAVENLLSNKGERYTHAIINPPYKKINSNSAHRKELRKVGTYILRTLAYLIQYH
;
A
#
# COMPACT_ATOMS: atom_id res chain seq x y z
N MET A 1 1.05 -26.27 15.70
CA MET A 1 0.98 -25.64 14.36
C MET A 1 2.11 -24.62 14.27
N ASN A 2 3.06 -24.82 13.36
CA ASN A 2 4.08 -23.79 13.12
C ASN A 2 3.40 -22.55 12.50
N VAL A 3 3.37 -21.46 13.25
CA VAL A 3 2.87 -20.18 12.75
C VAL A 3 3.87 -19.70 11.69
N VAL A 4 3.48 -19.81 10.42
CA VAL A 4 4.28 -19.25 9.32
C VAL A 4 4.24 -17.74 9.47
N THR A 5 5.37 -17.12 9.76
CA THR A 5 5.46 -15.68 9.93
C THR A 5 5.31 -14.98 8.57
N ILE A 6 4.78 -13.76 8.57
CA ILE A 6 4.65 -12.94 7.34
C ILE A 6 6.01 -12.75 6.64
N ASP A 7 7.12 -12.72 7.38
CA ASP A 7 8.46 -12.63 6.80
C ASP A 7 8.88 -13.90 6.04
N HIS A 8 8.48 -15.08 6.52
CA HIS A 8 8.69 -16.34 5.79
C HIS A 8 7.88 -16.36 4.49
N ILE A 9 6.61 -15.97 4.56
CA ILE A 9 5.73 -15.81 3.39
C ILE A 9 6.34 -14.83 2.39
N ARG A 10 6.83 -13.68 2.87
CA ARG A 10 7.52 -12.67 2.06
C ARG A 10 8.71 -13.26 1.28
N LYS A 11 9.56 -14.02 1.96
CA LYS A 11 10.72 -14.68 1.34
C LYS A 11 10.28 -15.66 0.25
N LEU A 12 9.27 -16.50 0.52
CA LEU A 12 8.73 -17.45 -0.45
C LEU A 12 8.07 -16.76 -1.64
N THR A 13 7.27 -15.73 -1.41
CA THR A 13 6.64 -14.97 -2.49
C THR A 13 7.68 -14.27 -3.35
N ASN A 14 8.74 -13.74 -2.72
CA ASN A 14 9.84 -13.08 -3.43
C ASN A 14 10.57 -14.00 -4.41
N THR A 15 10.62 -15.32 -4.14
CA THR A 15 11.21 -16.31 -5.08
C THR A 15 10.31 -16.59 -6.28
N LYS A 16 9.01 -16.36 -6.16
CA LYS A 16 8.04 -16.56 -7.25
C LYS A 16 7.95 -15.37 -8.21
N LEU A 17 8.47 -14.21 -7.82
CA LEU A 17 8.45 -13.02 -8.64
C LEU A 17 9.53 -13.10 -9.72
N ASP A 18 9.13 -12.90 -10.97
CA ASP A 18 10.05 -12.75 -12.08
C ASP A 18 10.96 -11.53 -11.87
N PRO A 19 12.29 -11.66 -11.98
CA PRO A 19 13.23 -10.55 -11.87
C PRO A 19 12.92 -9.36 -12.80
N ILE A 20 12.40 -9.64 -14.01
CA ILE A 20 12.01 -8.61 -14.98
C ILE A 20 10.81 -7.81 -14.46
N ASN A 21 9.81 -8.49 -13.91
CA ASN A 21 8.64 -7.85 -13.32
C ASN A 21 9.00 -7.08 -12.05
N LYS A 22 9.89 -7.60 -11.20
CA LYS A 22 10.45 -6.86 -10.06
C LYS A 22 11.03 -5.51 -10.48
N SER A 23 11.89 -5.52 -11.49
CA SER A 23 12.50 -4.29 -12.03
C SER A 23 11.45 -3.38 -12.67
N LYS A 24 10.49 -3.95 -13.40
CA LYS A 24 9.43 -3.22 -14.10
C LYS A 24 8.52 -2.47 -13.13
N PHE A 25 8.15 -3.08 -12.02
CA PHE A 25 7.25 -2.49 -11.03
C PHE A 25 7.99 -1.82 -9.86
N GLY A 26 9.33 -1.95 -9.78
CA GLY A 26 10.11 -1.40 -8.65
C GLY A 26 9.74 -2.06 -7.31
N GLN A 27 9.38 -3.35 -7.35
CA GLN A 27 8.81 -4.08 -6.21
C GLN A 27 9.90 -4.51 -5.23
N TYR A 28 9.93 -3.88 -4.08
CA TYR A 28 10.74 -4.28 -2.94
C TYR A 28 9.84 -4.56 -1.75
N MET A 29 9.69 -5.84 -1.41
CA MET A 29 8.87 -6.21 -0.26
C MET A 29 9.52 -5.76 1.04
N THR A 30 8.77 -5.02 1.85
CA THR A 30 9.22 -4.53 3.16
C THR A 30 9.42 -5.69 4.12
N SER A 31 10.60 -5.77 4.76
CA SER A 31 10.88 -6.75 5.80
C SER A 31 10.05 -6.47 7.05
N ASN A 32 9.83 -7.51 7.88
CA ASN A 32 9.04 -7.36 9.10
C ASN A 32 9.62 -6.31 10.05
N VAL A 33 10.94 -6.26 10.19
CA VAL A 33 11.63 -5.29 11.05
C VAL A 33 11.35 -3.85 10.61
N ILE A 34 11.43 -3.58 9.30
CA ILE A 34 11.14 -2.26 8.75
C ILE A 34 9.66 -1.94 8.89
N ALA A 35 8.78 -2.90 8.63
CA ALA A 35 7.33 -2.72 8.76
C ALA A 35 6.92 -2.38 10.20
N GLU A 36 7.47 -3.08 11.18
CA GLU A 36 7.24 -2.83 12.60
C GLU A 36 7.80 -1.46 13.04
N PHE A 37 9.00 -1.10 12.55
CA PHE A 37 9.56 0.22 12.79
C PHE A 37 8.66 1.33 12.23
N MET A 38 8.24 1.23 10.97
CA MET A 38 7.33 2.21 10.36
C MET A 38 6.00 2.30 11.11
N ALA A 39 5.43 1.17 11.49
CA ALA A 39 4.21 1.14 12.28
C ALA A 39 4.38 1.77 13.66
N SER A 40 5.55 1.66 14.29
CA SER A 40 5.84 2.25 15.60
C SER A 40 5.82 3.79 15.60
N LEU A 41 5.94 4.41 14.43
CA LEU A 41 5.88 5.86 14.25
C LEU A 41 4.46 6.42 14.38
N PHE A 42 3.43 5.58 14.31
CA PHE A 42 2.08 6.03 14.60
C PHE A 42 1.94 6.36 16.09
N SER A 43 1.37 7.53 16.35
CA SER A 43 1.02 7.94 17.72
C SER A 43 -0.16 7.13 18.24
N ASP A 44 -0.17 6.87 19.54
CA ASP A 44 -1.34 6.27 20.20
C ASP A 44 -2.48 7.30 20.25
N GLY A 45 -3.65 6.91 19.77
CA GLY A 45 -4.85 7.73 19.75
C GLY A 45 -6.10 6.89 19.89
N ASN A 46 -7.20 7.53 20.30
CA ASN A 46 -8.52 6.89 20.42
C ASN A 46 -9.44 7.23 19.24
N ALA A 47 -8.97 7.99 18.26
CA ALA A 47 -9.74 8.35 17.08
C ALA A 47 -10.00 7.12 16.19
N ASP A 48 -11.07 7.19 15.42
CA ASP A 48 -11.40 6.19 14.41
C ASP A 48 -10.33 6.16 13.33
N VAL A 49 -9.81 4.96 13.01
CA VAL A 49 -8.72 4.77 12.07
C VAL A 49 -9.24 4.15 10.77
N LYS A 50 -9.12 4.91 9.69
CA LYS A 50 -9.23 4.43 8.30
C LYS A 50 -7.83 4.41 7.69
N LEU A 51 -7.27 3.21 7.51
CA LEU A 51 -5.88 3.01 7.11
C LEU A 51 -5.78 2.77 5.60
N LEU A 52 -4.92 3.54 4.94
CA LEU A 52 -4.51 3.34 3.55
C LEU A 52 -3.12 2.68 3.48
N ASP A 53 -2.98 1.67 2.60
CA ASP A 53 -1.68 1.11 2.20
C ASP A 53 -1.62 1.03 0.66
N CYS A 54 -0.93 1.97 0.01
CA CYS A 54 -0.82 2.01 -1.45
C CYS A 54 0.46 1.34 -1.95
N GLY A 55 0.28 0.25 -2.69
CA GLY A 55 1.36 -0.66 -3.07
C GLY A 55 1.65 -1.66 -1.95
N ALA A 56 0.58 -2.26 -1.43
CA ALA A 56 0.62 -3.07 -0.21
C ALA A 56 1.48 -4.35 -0.33
N GLY A 57 1.76 -4.80 -1.56
CA GLY A 57 2.44 -6.07 -1.77
C GLY A 57 1.67 -7.22 -1.14
N ILE A 58 2.32 -7.98 -0.27
CA ILE A 58 1.65 -9.03 0.52
C ILE A 58 1.04 -8.53 1.83
N GLY A 59 1.03 -7.20 2.08
CA GLY A 59 0.43 -6.59 3.26
C GLY A 59 1.33 -6.54 4.50
N SER A 60 2.66 -6.58 4.35
CA SER A 60 3.59 -6.53 5.49
C SER A 60 3.41 -5.27 6.33
N LEU A 61 3.28 -4.11 5.69
CA LEU A 61 3.06 -2.82 6.35
C LEU A 61 1.69 -2.77 7.01
N THR A 62 0.66 -3.19 6.28
CA THR A 62 -0.71 -3.27 6.80
C THR A 62 -0.77 -4.11 8.08
N VAL A 63 -0.20 -5.33 8.06
CA VAL A 63 -0.20 -6.23 9.23
C VAL A 63 0.54 -5.61 10.42
N ALA A 64 1.66 -4.93 10.18
CA ALA A 64 2.38 -4.25 11.25
C ALA A 64 1.58 -3.06 11.83
N ALA A 65 0.96 -2.24 10.96
CA ALA A 65 0.15 -1.11 11.36
C ALA A 65 -1.08 -1.53 12.17
N THR A 66 -1.76 -2.63 11.77
CA THR A 66 -2.94 -3.12 12.50
C THR A 66 -2.62 -3.69 13.88
N LYS A 67 -1.39 -4.13 14.12
CA LYS A 67 -0.93 -4.52 15.47
C LYS A 67 -0.67 -3.31 16.37
N LYS A 68 -0.29 -2.17 15.81
CA LYS A 68 0.04 -0.95 16.55
C LYS A 68 -1.18 -0.06 16.79
N LEU A 69 -2.00 0.12 15.77
CA LEU A 69 -3.16 1.01 15.80
C LEU A 69 -4.34 0.38 16.53
N LYS A 70 -5.14 1.22 17.19
CA LYS A 70 -6.40 0.85 17.85
C LYS A 70 -7.58 1.48 17.11
N ASN A 71 -8.80 0.97 17.37
CA ASN A 71 -10.04 1.52 16.81
C ASN A 71 -10.05 1.61 15.26
N ILE A 72 -9.56 0.55 14.63
CA ILE A 72 -9.51 0.48 13.16
C ILE A 72 -10.88 0.14 12.62
N SER A 73 -11.50 1.08 11.89
CA SER A 73 -12.81 0.91 11.25
C SER A 73 -12.69 0.37 9.82
N SER A 74 -11.59 0.67 9.12
CA SER A 74 -11.32 0.08 7.81
C SER A 74 -9.84 0.07 7.48
N VAL A 75 -9.46 -0.90 6.64
CA VAL A 75 -8.12 -1.03 6.06
C VAL A 75 -8.27 -1.24 4.56
N ASP A 76 -7.68 -0.35 3.78
CA ASP A 76 -7.80 -0.34 2.32
C ASP A 76 -6.41 -0.50 1.66
N PRO A 77 -5.94 -1.76 1.49
CA PRO A 77 -4.71 -2.03 0.75
C PRO A 77 -4.98 -2.03 -0.76
N TRP A 78 -4.07 -1.38 -1.50
CA TRP A 78 -4.07 -1.32 -2.95
C TRP A 78 -2.88 -2.10 -3.49
N GLU A 79 -3.13 -3.06 -4.41
CA GLU A 79 -2.07 -3.85 -5.04
C GLU A 79 -2.45 -4.19 -6.48
N ILE A 80 -1.51 -3.95 -7.41
CA ILE A 80 -1.72 -4.19 -8.84
C ILE A 80 -1.26 -5.58 -9.30
N ASP A 81 -0.26 -6.17 -8.62
CA ASP A 81 0.32 -7.45 -9.03
C ASP A 81 -0.54 -8.63 -8.56
N PRO A 82 -1.10 -9.45 -9.48
CA PRO A 82 -1.94 -10.58 -9.14
C PRO A 82 -1.28 -11.60 -8.21
N ILE A 83 0.04 -11.84 -8.36
CA ILE A 83 0.78 -12.78 -7.50
C ILE A 83 0.79 -12.30 -6.05
N MET A 84 0.90 -10.98 -5.85
CA MET A 84 0.86 -10.40 -4.52
C MET A 84 -0.56 -10.30 -3.98
N GLN A 85 -1.56 -10.05 -4.83
CA GLN A 85 -2.97 -9.96 -4.42
C GLN A 85 -3.46 -11.23 -3.73
N ASP A 86 -3.12 -12.40 -4.25
CA ASP A 86 -3.54 -13.68 -3.65
C ASP A 86 -2.98 -13.83 -2.23
N GLN A 87 -1.70 -13.50 -2.05
CA GLN A 87 -1.08 -13.58 -0.73
C GLN A 87 -1.56 -12.47 0.21
N LEU A 88 -1.80 -11.27 -0.32
CA LEU A 88 -2.39 -10.16 0.41
C LEU A 88 -3.76 -10.56 0.97
N GLU A 89 -4.61 -11.15 0.17
CA GLU A 89 -5.94 -11.60 0.59
C GLU A 89 -5.87 -12.60 1.75
N ILE A 90 -4.98 -13.61 1.65
CA ILE A 90 -4.74 -14.58 2.73
C ILE A 90 -4.30 -13.87 4.01
N ASN A 91 -3.37 -12.92 3.91
CA ASN A 91 -2.86 -12.19 5.06
C ASN A 91 -3.92 -11.27 5.68
N MET A 92 -4.74 -10.60 4.87
CA MET A 92 -5.83 -9.75 5.36
C MET A 92 -6.91 -10.56 6.10
N GLN A 93 -7.23 -11.75 5.63
CA GLN A 93 -8.18 -12.65 6.30
C GLN A 93 -7.73 -13.07 7.71
N THR A 94 -6.44 -12.97 8.03
CA THR A 94 -5.93 -13.22 9.39
C THR A 94 -6.15 -12.06 10.35
N LEU A 95 -6.48 -10.87 9.83
CA LEU A 95 -6.73 -9.69 10.64
C LEU A 95 -8.18 -9.68 11.13
N GLN A 96 -8.37 -9.22 12.35
CA GLN A 96 -9.72 -9.07 12.95
C GLN A 96 -10.22 -7.63 12.77
N VAL A 97 -10.06 -7.08 11.56
CA VAL A 97 -10.48 -5.72 11.21
C VAL A 97 -11.17 -5.72 9.85
N PRO A 98 -12.14 -4.83 9.60
CA PRO A 98 -12.73 -4.68 8.28
C PRO A 98 -11.69 -4.26 7.25
N PHE A 99 -11.72 -4.85 6.05
CA PHE A 99 -10.81 -4.47 4.97
C PHE A 99 -11.48 -4.54 3.60
N SER A 100 -10.95 -3.75 2.66
CA SER A 100 -11.33 -3.79 1.24
C SER A 100 -10.09 -3.74 0.36
N ILE A 101 -9.78 -4.83 -0.34
CA ILE A 101 -8.60 -4.90 -1.23
C ILE A 101 -8.95 -4.30 -2.58
N TYR A 102 -8.17 -3.28 -3.00
CA TYR A 102 -8.29 -2.66 -4.31
C TYR A 102 -7.25 -3.26 -5.26
N LYS A 103 -7.70 -4.18 -6.13
CA LYS A 103 -6.87 -4.95 -7.09
C LYS A 103 -6.58 -4.13 -8.36
N GLN A 104 -6.02 -2.92 -8.20
CA GLN A 104 -5.74 -1.99 -9.28
C GLN A 104 -4.61 -1.02 -8.95
N ASP A 105 -4.15 -0.28 -9.96
CA ASP A 105 -3.16 0.79 -9.76
C ASP A 105 -3.74 1.92 -8.90
N PHE A 106 -3.03 2.25 -7.82
CA PHE A 106 -3.47 3.27 -6.87
C PHE A 106 -3.62 4.66 -7.51
N ILE A 107 -2.71 5.06 -8.41
CA ILE A 107 -2.75 6.41 -9.01
C ILE A 107 -4.02 6.56 -9.86
N PHE A 108 -4.34 5.57 -10.69
CA PHE A 108 -5.55 5.64 -11.52
C PHE A 108 -6.81 5.63 -10.66
N GLY A 109 -6.92 4.72 -9.71
CA GLY A 109 -8.09 4.64 -8.84
C GLY A 109 -8.25 5.86 -7.94
N ALA A 110 -7.16 6.41 -7.39
CA ALA A 110 -7.20 7.61 -6.56
C ALA A 110 -7.65 8.85 -7.36
N VAL A 111 -7.16 9.02 -8.59
CA VAL A 111 -7.59 10.12 -9.47
C VAL A 111 -9.07 9.99 -9.83
N GLU A 112 -9.53 8.79 -10.17
CA GLU A 112 -10.95 8.53 -10.45
C GLU A 112 -11.84 8.87 -9.24
N ASN A 113 -11.45 8.43 -8.05
CA ASN A 113 -12.15 8.73 -6.81
C ASN A 113 -12.21 10.24 -6.52
N LEU A 114 -11.11 10.96 -6.72
CA LEU A 114 -11.03 12.41 -6.54
C LEU A 114 -11.94 13.15 -7.53
N LEU A 115 -11.94 12.77 -8.80
CA LEU A 115 -12.75 13.41 -9.84
C LEU A 115 -14.25 13.13 -9.67
N SER A 116 -14.59 11.93 -9.19
CA SER A 116 -16.00 11.54 -8.94
C SER A 116 -16.52 11.99 -7.57
N ASN A 117 -15.67 12.55 -6.71
CA ASN A 117 -15.96 12.88 -5.31
C ASN A 117 -16.57 11.72 -4.51
N LYS A 118 -16.15 10.50 -4.82
CA LYS A 118 -16.63 9.24 -4.21
C LYS A 118 -15.58 8.54 -3.36
N GLY A 119 -14.36 9.09 -3.26
CA GLY A 119 -13.27 8.45 -2.54
C GLY A 119 -13.46 8.44 -1.03
N GLU A 120 -13.03 7.37 -0.38
CA GLU A 120 -12.92 7.31 1.06
C GLU A 120 -11.89 8.34 1.57
N ARG A 121 -12.14 8.88 2.76
CA ARG A 121 -11.19 9.75 3.46
C ARG A 121 -10.42 8.92 4.48
N TYR A 122 -9.13 8.78 4.27
CA TYR A 122 -8.24 8.09 5.17
C TYR A 122 -7.76 9.02 6.29
N THR A 123 -7.60 8.47 7.47
CA THR A 123 -7.03 9.17 8.63
C THR A 123 -5.55 8.84 8.80
N HIS A 124 -5.14 7.66 8.34
CA HIS A 124 -3.77 7.15 8.43
C HIS A 124 -3.35 6.54 7.10
N ALA A 125 -2.07 6.65 6.80
CA ALA A 125 -1.46 5.97 5.66
C ALA A 125 -0.12 5.38 6.06
N ILE A 126 0.17 4.16 5.58
CA ILE A 126 1.49 3.53 5.67
C ILE A 126 1.89 3.11 4.27
N ILE A 127 3.05 3.58 3.79
CA ILE A 127 3.38 3.50 2.38
C ILE A 127 4.87 3.20 2.23
N ASN A 128 5.20 2.21 1.42
CA ASN A 128 6.55 2.02 0.87
C ASN A 128 6.43 1.99 -0.67
N PRO A 129 6.46 3.15 -1.33
CA PRO A 129 6.19 3.25 -2.75
C PRO A 129 7.31 2.63 -3.59
N PRO A 130 7.01 2.18 -4.82
CA PRO A 130 8.03 1.69 -5.72
C PRO A 130 9.05 2.79 -6.07
N TYR A 131 10.34 2.50 -5.94
CA TYR A 131 11.44 3.42 -6.24
C TYR A 131 11.65 3.61 -7.74
N LYS A 132 10.61 4.03 -8.44
CA LYS A 132 10.64 4.26 -9.88
C LYS A 132 10.20 5.66 -10.24
N LYS A 133 11.07 6.39 -10.94
CA LYS A 133 10.75 7.75 -11.42
C LYS A 133 9.56 7.72 -12.38
N ILE A 134 8.55 8.54 -12.11
CA ILE A 134 7.42 8.77 -13.01
C ILE A 134 7.86 9.76 -14.09
N ASN A 135 8.07 9.27 -15.31
CA ASN A 135 8.47 10.09 -16.45
C ASN A 135 7.37 11.08 -16.84
N SER A 136 7.77 12.26 -17.35
CA SER A 136 6.85 13.34 -17.73
C SER A 136 5.77 12.93 -18.75
N ASN A 137 6.07 11.96 -19.59
CA ASN A 137 5.17 11.46 -20.66
C ASN A 137 4.47 10.14 -20.30
N SER A 138 4.65 9.62 -19.06
CA SER A 138 4.02 8.38 -18.63
C SER A 138 2.50 8.51 -18.50
N ALA A 139 1.79 7.39 -18.56
CA ALA A 139 0.34 7.33 -18.33
C ALA A 139 -0.03 7.87 -16.93
N HIS A 140 0.73 7.49 -15.89
CA HIS A 140 0.56 8.01 -14.53
C HIS A 140 0.66 9.54 -14.46
N ARG A 141 1.65 10.13 -15.16
CA ARG A 141 1.80 11.60 -15.16
C ARG A 141 0.64 12.30 -15.86
N LYS A 142 0.14 11.71 -16.94
CA LYS A 142 -1.04 12.22 -17.67
C LYS A 142 -2.28 12.15 -16.77
N GLU A 143 -2.46 11.03 -16.06
CA GLU A 143 -3.59 10.84 -15.15
C GLU A 143 -3.57 11.86 -14.01
N LEU A 144 -2.43 12.01 -13.33
CA LEU A 144 -2.26 12.97 -12.24
C LEU A 144 -2.54 14.43 -12.65
N ARG A 145 -2.27 14.80 -13.92
CA ARG A 145 -2.58 16.16 -14.42
C ARG A 145 -4.07 16.50 -14.41
N LYS A 146 -4.96 15.51 -14.44
CA LYS A 146 -6.42 15.72 -14.41
C LYS A 146 -6.90 16.35 -13.10
N VAL A 147 -6.21 16.09 -11.99
CA VAL A 147 -6.56 16.59 -10.65
C VAL A 147 -5.84 17.87 -10.25
N GLY A 148 -5.07 18.48 -11.17
CA GLY A 148 -4.45 19.77 -11.00
C GLY A 148 -3.05 19.75 -10.39
N THR A 149 -2.33 20.87 -10.55
CA THR A 149 -0.89 20.98 -10.24
C THR A 149 -0.57 20.87 -8.74
N TYR A 150 -1.51 21.21 -7.88
CA TYR A 150 -1.30 21.21 -6.42
C TYR A 150 -1.29 19.77 -5.87
N ILE A 151 -2.26 18.97 -6.28
CA ILE A 151 -2.34 17.54 -5.91
C ILE A 151 -1.20 16.75 -6.54
N LEU A 152 -0.79 17.12 -7.76
CA LEU A 152 0.40 16.58 -8.44
C LEU A 152 1.68 16.73 -7.63
N ARG A 153 1.89 17.88 -6.99
CA ARG A 153 3.07 18.12 -6.16
C ARG A 153 3.03 17.25 -4.89
N THR A 154 1.89 17.13 -4.25
CA THR A 154 1.76 16.36 -3.00
C THR A 154 1.89 14.85 -3.25
N LEU A 155 1.19 14.29 -4.26
CA LEU A 155 1.31 12.88 -4.63
C LEU A 155 2.68 12.54 -5.22
N ALA A 156 3.26 13.41 -6.06
CA ALA A 156 4.60 13.23 -6.60
C ALA A 156 5.67 13.35 -5.50
N TYR A 157 5.48 14.20 -4.51
CA TYR A 157 6.37 14.32 -3.36
C TYR A 157 6.34 13.05 -2.49
N LEU A 158 5.16 12.50 -2.21
CA LEU A 158 5.01 11.23 -1.48
C LEU A 158 5.61 10.02 -2.22
N ILE A 159 5.71 10.08 -3.56
CA ILE A 159 6.24 8.99 -4.39
C ILE A 159 7.72 9.22 -4.78
N GLN A 160 8.25 10.44 -4.73
CA GLN A 160 9.59 10.82 -5.22
C GLN A 160 10.65 11.05 -4.14
N TYR A 161 10.28 11.22 -2.86
CA TYR A 161 11.19 11.69 -1.82
C TYR A 161 11.23 10.80 -0.56
N HIS A 162 11.00 9.51 -0.75
CA HIS A 162 11.35 8.54 0.31
C HIS A 162 12.26 7.45 -0.24
#